data_2739f24ebeb55c5f21ea054de38825a9
#
_entry.id   2739f24ebeb55c5f21ea054de38825a9
#
_cell.length_a   1.000
_cell.length_b   1.000
_cell.length_c   1.000
_cell.angle_alpha   90.00
_cell.angle_beta   90.00
_cell.angle_gamma   90.00
#
_symmetry.space_group_name_H-M   'P 1'
#
loop_
_entity.id
_entity.type
_entity.pdbx_description
1 polymer ?
#
loop_
_entity_poly.entity_id
_entity_poly.type
_entity_poly.pdbx_seq_one_letter_code
_entity_poly.pdbx_strand_id
1 'polypeptide(L)'
;MILCFSQDDFSVVDKAYKQQTDIFGTAQCYLKDHSLIGFLGKTENLFITAHGNEDEIGNQGAGLSLTPAQLAKVLTSYVLPGGYSGSIYVSACDTAPKYVHGLLAALGGDYAGRIYGCVGAIELAIQPPKNSMWILAK
;
A
#
# COMPACT_ATOMS: atom_id res chain seq x y z
N MET A 1 -9.49 -2.62 -0.64
CA MET A 1 -9.27 -1.40 -1.44
C MET A 1 -7.89 -1.43 -2.05
N ILE A 2 -7.75 -0.94 -3.28
CA ILE A 2 -6.45 -0.71 -3.92
C ILE A 2 -6.15 0.78 -3.81
N LEU A 3 -4.97 1.13 -3.29
CA LEU A 3 -4.53 2.52 -3.16
C LEU A 3 -3.27 2.72 -4.03
N CYS A 4 -3.40 3.58 -5.04
CA CYS A 4 -2.32 3.83 -6.00
C CYS A 4 -1.55 5.11 -5.63
N PHE A 5 -0.24 4.99 -5.46
CA PHE A 5 0.66 6.10 -5.17
C PHE A 5 1.53 6.53 -6.35
N SER A 6 1.46 5.86 -7.48
CA SER A 6 2.22 6.20 -8.70
C SER A 6 1.33 6.88 -9.74
N GLN A 7 0.69 7.97 -9.35
CA GLN A 7 -0.31 8.64 -10.17
C GLN A 7 0.24 9.25 -11.48
N ASP A 8 1.56 9.49 -11.55
CA ASP A 8 2.23 9.97 -12.76
C ASP A 8 2.56 8.83 -13.73
N ASP A 9 2.42 7.59 -13.31
CA ASP A 9 2.61 6.42 -14.16
C ASP A 9 1.25 5.84 -14.53
N PHE A 10 0.82 6.16 -15.76
CA PHE A 10 -0.47 5.70 -16.28
C PHE A 10 -0.61 4.18 -16.27
N SER A 11 0.49 3.44 -16.48
CA SER A 11 0.45 1.97 -16.47
C SER A 11 0.09 1.42 -15.09
N VAL A 12 0.62 1.99 -14.02
CA VAL A 12 0.30 1.60 -12.64
C VAL A 12 -1.16 1.93 -12.31
N VAL A 13 -1.59 3.14 -12.65
CA VAL A 13 -2.96 3.62 -12.40
C VAL A 13 -3.98 2.77 -13.17
N ASP A 14 -3.77 2.59 -14.47
CA ASP A 14 -4.65 1.81 -15.33
C ASP A 14 -4.79 0.36 -14.83
N LYS A 15 -3.68 -0.27 -14.46
CA LYS A 15 -3.70 -1.63 -13.93
C LYS A 15 -4.46 -1.71 -12.61
N ALA A 16 -4.27 -0.75 -11.71
CA ALA A 16 -4.99 -0.71 -10.44
C ALA A 16 -6.50 -0.65 -10.65
N TYR A 17 -6.98 0.22 -11.54
CA TYR A 17 -8.41 0.33 -11.85
C TYR A 17 -8.97 -0.90 -12.56
N LYS A 18 -8.21 -1.55 -13.42
CA LYS A 18 -8.60 -2.80 -14.07
C LYS A 18 -8.69 -3.99 -13.11
N GLN A 19 -7.98 -3.93 -12.00
CA GLN A 19 -7.99 -4.99 -10.99
C GLN A 19 -9.09 -4.85 -9.94
N GLN A 20 -9.95 -3.85 -10.03
CA GLN A 20 -11.10 -3.72 -9.12
C GLN A 20 -11.97 -4.97 -9.18
N THR A 21 -12.05 -5.70 -8.08
CA THR A 21 -12.81 -6.95 -7.94
C THR A 21 -13.26 -7.11 -6.50
N ASP A 22 -14.05 -8.15 -6.24
CA ASP A 22 -14.43 -8.50 -4.86
C ASP A 22 -13.23 -8.88 -3.99
N ILE A 23 -12.14 -9.36 -4.62
CA ILE A 23 -10.90 -9.73 -3.90
C ILE A 23 -10.12 -8.49 -3.47
N PHE A 24 -9.96 -7.52 -4.38
CA PHE A 24 -9.13 -6.34 -4.16
C PHE A 24 -9.93 -5.11 -3.73
N GLY A 25 -11.23 -5.11 -3.95
CA GLY A 25 -12.08 -3.95 -3.69
C GLY A 25 -11.94 -2.86 -4.76
N THR A 26 -12.34 -1.63 -4.40
CA THR A 26 -12.27 -0.48 -5.31
C THR A 26 -10.87 0.11 -5.34
N ALA A 27 -10.49 0.70 -6.48
CA ALA A 27 -9.23 1.41 -6.64
C ALA A 27 -9.42 2.91 -6.39
N GLN A 28 -8.43 3.51 -5.71
CA GLN A 28 -8.36 4.95 -5.45
C GLN A 28 -6.93 5.42 -5.72
N CYS A 29 -6.77 6.61 -6.31
CA CYS A 29 -5.47 7.25 -6.39
C CYS A 29 -5.27 8.17 -5.18
N TYR A 30 -4.09 8.11 -4.59
CA TYR A 30 -3.71 9.07 -3.58
C TYR A 30 -3.52 10.45 -4.22
N LEU A 31 -4.23 11.42 -3.70
CA LEU A 31 -4.04 12.83 -4.02
C LEU A 31 -3.66 13.53 -2.73
N LYS A 32 -2.62 14.34 -2.78
CA LYS A 32 -2.10 15.04 -1.59
C LYS A 32 -3.22 15.79 -0.86
N ASP A 33 -3.30 15.60 0.45
CA ASP A 33 -4.25 16.27 1.36
C ASP A 33 -5.73 15.92 1.10
N HIS A 34 -6.04 14.93 0.28
CA HIS A 34 -7.40 14.42 0.11
C HIS A 34 -7.68 13.25 1.04
N SER A 35 -8.75 13.34 1.82
CA SER A 35 -9.18 12.26 2.69
C SER A 35 -9.87 11.14 1.90
N LEU A 36 -9.45 9.92 2.15
CA LEU A 36 -10.11 8.69 1.67
C LEU A 36 -10.81 7.95 2.81
N ILE A 37 -11.00 8.61 3.97
CA ILE A 37 -11.73 8.03 5.10
C ILE A 37 -13.16 7.72 4.67
N GLY A 38 -13.62 6.50 4.95
CA GLY A 38 -14.93 6.01 4.54
C GLY A 38 -14.91 5.10 3.30
N PHE A 39 -13.83 5.10 2.53
CA PHE A 39 -13.67 4.18 1.40
C PHE A 39 -13.15 2.80 1.81
N LEU A 40 -12.40 2.72 2.91
CA LEU A 40 -11.82 1.48 3.43
C LEU A 40 -12.58 1.02 4.67
N GLY A 41 -13.07 -0.22 4.64
CA GLY A 41 -13.69 -0.83 5.83
C GLY A 41 -12.66 -1.19 6.89
N LYS A 42 -13.08 -1.29 8.16
CA LYS A 42 -12.19 -1.53 9.30
C LYS A 42 -11.42 -2.85 9.23
N THR A 43 -11.96 -3.85 8.55
CA THR A 43 -11.34 -5.17 8.39
C THR A 43 -11.01 -5.51 6.95
N GLU A 44 -11.29 -4.59 6.03
CA GLU A 44 -11.01 -4.75 4.60
C GLU A 44 -9.51 -4.71 4.34
N ASN A 45 -8.99 -5.56 3.46
CA ASN A 45 -7.58 -5.53 3.07
C ASN A 45 -7.27 -4.27 2.25
N LEU A 46 -6.11 -3.68 2.53
CA LEU A 46 -5.57 -2.55 1.78
C LEU A 46 -4.39 -3.01 0.93
N PHE A 47 -4.52 -2.87 -0.39
CA PHE A 47 -3.45 -3.14 -1.34
C PHE A 47 -2.88 -1.82 -1.82
N ILE A 48 -1.61 -1.56 -1.49
CA ILE A 48 -0.89 -0.35 -1.93
C ILE A 48 -0.08 -0.72 -3.16
N THR A 49 -0.28 -0.03 -4.27
CA THR A 49 0.49 -0.23 -5.49
C THR A 49 1.25 1.04 -5.85
N ALA A 50 2.54 0.89 -6.16
CA ALA A 50 3.45 1.97 -6.49
C ALA A 50 4.75 1.41 -7.07
N HIS A 51 5.59 2.26 -7.63
CA HIS A 51 7.01 1.94 -7.77
C HIS A 51 7.66 1.95 -6.40
N GLY A 52 8.74 1.20 -6.22
CA GLY A 52 9.38 1.15 -4.92
C GLY A 52 10.76 0.54 -4.91
N ASN A 53 11.38 0.71 -3.75
CA ASN A 53 12.63 0.07 -3.36
C ASN A 53 12.57 -0.19 -1.84
N GLU A 54 13.70 -0.54 -1.24
CA GLU A 54 13.74 -0.85 0.19
C GLU A 54 13.57 0.38 1.11
N ASP A 55 13.69 1.59 0.58
CA ASP A 55 13.66 2.83 1.35
C ASP A 55 12.41 3.68 1.13
N GLU A 56 11.81 3.61 -0.06
CA GLU A 56 10.69 4.48 -0.42
C GLU A 56 9.78 3.86 -1.48
N ILE A 57 8.53 4.32 -1.51
CA ILE A 57 7.57 4.00 -2.57
C ILE A 57 7.00 5.29 -3.16
N GLY A 58 6.53 5.23 -4.40
CA GLY A 58 5.92 6.37 -5.07
C GLY A 58 6.06 6.34 -6.58
N ASN A 59 6.29 7.50 -7.17
CA ASN A 59 6.53 7.63 -8.60
C ASN A 59 7.96 7.20 -8.95
N GLN A 60 8.15 6.67 -10.16
CA GLN A 60 9.46 6.27 -10.65
C GLN A 60 10.37 7.48 -10.93
N GLY A 61 9.78 8.62 -11.30
CA GLY A 61 10.48 9.87 -11.54
C GLY A 61 10.38 10.84 -10.37
N ALA A 62 10.68 12.12 -10.62
CA ALA A 62 10.47 13.18 -9.64
C ALA A 62 8.99 13.30 -9.26
N GLY A 63 8.70 13.59 -8.01
CA GLY A 63 7.34 13.74 -7.50
C GLY A 63 7.14 13.05 -6.16
N LEU A 64 6.10 12.24 -6.05
CA LEU A 64 5.76 11.57 -4.80
C LEU A 64 6.76 10.47 -4.46
N SER A 65 7.35 10.57 -3.27
CA SER A 65 8.23 9.55 -2.70
C SER A 65 7.98 9.49 -1.20
N LEU A 66 7.63 8.32 -0.68
CA LEU A 66 7.23 8.12 0.71
C LEU A 66 8.12 7.09 1.39
N THR A 67 8.82 7.53 2.43
CA THR A 67 9.46 6.62 3.40
C THR A 67 8.40 5.87 4.21
N PRO A 68 8.76 4.79 4.94
CA PRO A 68 7.79 4.10 5.80
C PRO A 68 7.08 5.03 6.81
N ALA A 69 7.81 5.94 7.43
CA ALA A 69 7.24 6.89 8.38
C ALA A 69 6.27 7.87 7.70
N GLN A 70 6.60 8.35 6.50
CA GLN A 70 5.74 9.23 5.73
C GLN A 70 4.48 8.50 5.26
N LEU A 71 4.61 7.26 4.79
CA LEU A 71 3.45 6.44 4.43
C LEU A 71 2.54 6.20 5.64
N ALA A 72 3.11 5.85 6.78
CA ALA A 72 2.33 5.66 8.01
C ALA A 72 1.51 6.92 8.36
N LYS A 73 2.12 8.10 8.24
CA LYS A 73 1.43 9.37 8.47
C LYS A 73 0.28 9.61 7.49
N VAL A 74 0.50 9.33 6.20
CA VAL A 74 -0.55 9.44 5.18
C VAL A 74 -1.69 8.47 5.48
N LEU A 75 -1.37 7.22 5.79
CA LEU A 75 -2.38 6.20 6.07
C LEU A 75 -3.22 6.56 7.29
N THR A 76 -2.60 6.95 8.38
CA THR A 76 -3.34 7.30 9.62
C THR A 76 -4.13 8.59 9.50
N SER A 77 -3.66 9.55 8.72
CA SER A 77 -4.32 10.85 8.56
C SER A 77 -5.46 10.84 7.54
N TYR A 78 -5.34 10.05 6.46
CA TYR A 78 -6.22 10.21 5.30
C TYR A 78 -6.88 8.92 4.80
N VAL A 79 -6.47 7.74 5.25
CA VAL A 79 -6.91 6.47 4.66
C VAL A 79 -7.55 5.52 5.67
N LEU A 80 -6.85 5.21 6.75
CA LEU A 80 -7.29 4.19 7.70
C LEU A 80 -8.41 4.70 8.60
N PRO A 81 -9.55 3.97 8.69
CA PRO A 81 -10.56 4.30 9.68
C PRO A 81 -10.06 4.03 11.10
N GLY A 82 -10.67 4.69 12.08
CA GLY A 82 -10.35 4.41 13.49
C GLY A 82 -10.59 2.93 13.84
N GLY A 83 -9.62 2.32 14.52
CA GLY A 83 -9.67 0.91 14.87
C GLY A 83 -9.43 -0.04 13.70
N TYR A 84 -8.77 0.39 12.65
CA TYR A 84 -8.45 -0.46 11.49
C TYR A 84 -7.61 -1.66 11.90
N SER A 85 -8.06 -2.85 11.50
CA SER A 85 -7.40 -4.14 11.79
C SER A 85 -7.25 -5.04 10.56
N GLY A 86 -7.56 -4.55 9.38
CA GLY A 86 -7.33 -5.28 8.12
C GLY A 86 -5.84 -5.47 7.83
N SER A 87 -5.52 -6.28 6.84
CA SER A 87 -4.14 -6.49 6.39
C SER A 87 -3.75 -5.47 5.33
N ILE A 88 -2.50 -5.00 5.40
CA ILE A 88 -1.91 -4.08 4.42
C ILE A 88 -0.91 -4.84 3.56
N TYR A 89 -1.07 -4.77 2.26
CA TYR A 89 -0.21 -5.41 1.26
C TYR A 89 0.48 -4.32 0.44
N VAL A 90 1.80 -4.18 0.59
CA VAL A 90 2.57 -3.17 -0.16
C VAL A 90 3.13 -3.81 -1.43
N SER A 91 2.39 -3.63 -2.53
CA SER A 91 2.74 -4.16 -3.85
C SER A 91 3.66 -3.18 -4.59
N ALA A 92 4.91 -3.17 -4.19
CA ALA A 92 5.98 -2.39 -4.80
C ALA A 92 7.30 -3.17 -4.70
N CYS A 93 8.24 -2.92 -5.62
CA CYS A 93 9.48 -3.67 -5.68
C CYS A 93 10.30 -3.51 -4.40
N ASP A 94 10.91 -4.59 -3.93
CA ASP A 94 11.86 -4.63 -2.81
C ASP A 94 11.34 -4.03 -1.49
N THR A 95 10.05 -4.10 -1.23
CA THR A 95 9.47 -3.57 0.01
C THR A 95 9.61 -4.50 1.21
N ALA A 96 9.94 -5.76 1.00
CA ALA A 96 10.23 -6.69 2.08
C ALA A 96 11.72 -7.03 2.10
N PRO A 97 12.34 -7.17 3.29
CA PRO A 97 11.71 -6.99 4.61
C PRO A 97 11.75 -5.55 5.14
N LYS A 98 12.67 -4.71 4.66
CA LYS A 98 13.04 -3.43 5.30
C LYS A 98 11.91 -2.41 5.33
N TYR A 99 11.30 -2.11 4.17
CA TYR A 99 10.26 -1.09 4.06
C TYR A 99 9.05 -1.43 4.93
N VAL A 100 8.51 -2.64 4.78
CA VAL A 100 7.31 -3.04 5.52
C VAL A 100 7.57 -3.21 7.01
N HIS A 101 8.79 -3.59 7.40
CA HIS A 101 9.19 -3.61 8.81
C HIS A 101 9.17 -2.19 9.39
N GLY A 102 9.72 -1.22 8.66
CA GLY A 102 9.67 0.20 9.05
C GLY A 102 8.25 0.75 9.12
N LEU A 103 7.39 0.35 8.18
CA LEU A 103 5.99 0.75 8.19
C LEU A 103 5.24 0.20 9.42
N LEU A 104 5.45 -1.06 9.75
CA LEU A 104 4.87 -1.68 10.94
C LEU A 104 5.29 -0.94 12.22
N ALA A 105 6.58 -0.63 12.34
CA ALA A 105 7.10 0.14 13.48
C ALA A 105 6.50 1.55 13.55
N ALA A 106 6.36 2.23 12.41
CA ALA A 106 5.83 3.58 12.33
C ALA A 106 4.32 3.66 12.64
N LEU A 107 3.54 2.63 12.27
CA LEU A 107 2.12 2.56 12.62
C LEU A 107 1.91 2.31 14.12
N GLY A 108 2.87 1.66 14.77
CA GLY A 108 2.86 1.48 16.21
C GLY A 108 1.86 0.45 16.73
N GLY A 109 1.72 0.40 18.06
CA GLY A 109 0.92 -0.61 18.76
C GLY A 109 -0.59 -0.49 18.58
N ASP A 110 -1.07 0.63 18.06
CA ASP A 110 -2.50 0.83 17.79
C ASP A 110 -2.99 0.08 16.55
N TYR A 111 -2.06 -0.32 15.69
CA TYR A 111 -2.38 -1.13 14.51
C TYR A 111 -2.28 -2.62 14.85
N ALA A 112 -3.41 -3.31 14.78
CA ALA A 112 -3.52 -4.74 15.15
C ALA A 112 -3.46 -5.70 13.96
N GLY A 113 -3.38 -5.19 12.73
CA GLY A 113 -3.35 -5.99 11.51
C GLY A 113 -1.96 -6.49 11.14
N ARG A 114 -1.84 -7.02 9.94
CA ARG A 114 -0.60 -7.55 9.38
C ARG A 114 -0.18 -6.75 8.16
N ILE A 115 1.13 -6.62 7.96
CA ILE A 115 1.70 -5.93 6.79
C ILE A 115 2.55 -6.92 6.01
N TYR A 116 2.36 -6.92 4.70
CA TYR A 116 3.10 -7.75 3.76
C TYR A 116 3.77 -6.90 2.70
N GLY A 117 4.96 -7.30 2.28
CA GLY A 117 5.69 -6.69 1.18
C GLY A 117 6.19 -7.74 0.20
N CYS A 118 6.97 -7.31 -0.78
CA CYS A 118 7.50 -8.15 -1.84
C CYS A 118 9.03 -8.09 -1.89
N VAL A 119 9.67 -9.20 -2.25
CA VAL A 119 11.11 -9.27 -2.48
C VAL A 119 11.37 -9.21 -3.99
N GLY A 120 12.35 -8.40 -4.40
CA GLY A 120 12.76 -8.27 -5.78
C GLY A 120 11.81 -7.43 -6.63
N ALA A 121 12.03 -7.47 -7.93
CA ALA A 121 11.17 -6.82 -8.91
C ALA A 121 9.85 -7.59 -9.04
N ILE A 122 8.75 -6.84 -9.04
CA ILE A 122 7.40 -7.42 -9.17
C ILE A 122 6.67 -6.81 -10.36
N GLU A 123 5.67 -7.54 -10.86
CA GLU A 123 4.78 -7.04 -11.90
C GLU A 123 3.81 -5.99 -11.34
N LEU A 124 3.26 -5.16 -12.22
CA LEU A 124 2.28 -4.15 -11.84
C LEU A 124 0.96 -4.76 -11.34
N ALA A 125 0.63 -5.97 -11.80
CA ALA A 125 -0.57 -6.66 -11.34
C ALA A 125 -0.43 -7.12 -9.89
N ILE A 126 -1.38 -6.73 -9.06
CA ILE A 126 -1.43 -7.15 -7.66
C ILE A 126 -1.80 -8.63 -7.59
N GLN A 127 -1.09 -9.40 -6.77
CA GLN A 127 -1.37 -10.80 -6.57
C GLN A 127 -2.41 -11.01 -5.45
N PRO A 128 -3.19 -12.11 -5.52
CA PRO A 128 -4.11 -12.45 -4.42
C PRO A 128 -3.40 -12.62 -3.07
N PRO A 129 -4.10 -12.37 -1.94
CA PRO A 129 -3.48 -12.38 -0.61
C PRO A 129 -2.78 -13.69 -0.21
N LYS A 130 -3.12 -14.81 -0.82
CA LYS A 130 -2.52 -16.12 -0.50
C LYS A 130 -1.34 -16.50 -1.40
N ASN A 131 -0.87 -15.59 -2.23
CA ASN A 131 0.28 -15.83 -3.09
C ASN A 131 1.57 -15.86 -2.26
N SER A 132 2.48 -16.80 -2.60
CA SER A 132 3.76 -16.95 -1.90
C SER A 132 4.73 -15.77 -2.03
N MET A 133 4.48 -14.84 -2.92
CA MET A 133 5.29 -13.62 -3.04
C MET A 133 5.16 -12.66 -1.85
N TRP A 134 4.10 -12.78 -1.07
CA TRP A 134 3.86 -11.90 0.06
C TRP A 134 4.68 -12.33 1.28
N ILE A 135 5.51 -11.43 1.77
CA ILE A 135 6.39 -11.63 2.93
C ILE A 135 5.86 -10.81 4.10
N LEU A 136 5.57 -11.47 5.20
CA LEU A 136 5.06 -10.84 6.41
C LEU A 136 6.13 -9.97 7.09
N ALA A 137 5.78 -8.74 7.41
CA ALA A 137 6.61 -7.88 8.27
C ALA A 137 6.65 -8.42 9.70
N LYS A 138 7.83 -8.46 10.25
CA LYS A 138 8.07 -8.95 11.62
C LYS A 138 8.77 -7.88 12.47
#